data_475a3ee99b76f34b33ab736bb9c99f53
#
_entry.id   475a3ee99b76f34b33ab736bb9c99f53
#
_cell.length_a   1.000
_cell.length_b   1.000
_cell.length_c   1.000
_cell.angle_alpha   90.00
_cell.angle_beta   90.00
_cell.angle_gamma   90.00
#
_symmetry.space_group_name_H-M   'P 1'
#
loop_
_entity.id
_entity.type
_entity.pdbx_description
1 polymer ?
#
loop_
_entity_poly.entity_id
_entity_poly.type
_entity_poly.pdbx_seq_one_letter_code
_entity_poly.pdbx_strand_id
1 'polypeptide(L)'
;EPFSEEENWVAAAEWADKNGADIINSSLGYTDTRYFPEQMNGKKSFISRGANMAAKKGMLVVNAAGNEGDSQWKIIGAPADADSVLSVGGVEPCCDYKISFSSYGPTADKRLKPNVAAQGRALCAVANGTNTVDGTSFASPLMAGFAACMWQANRSLKNMEMFKALEESGHLYPYYDYAHGYGIPHADRFKNTVSMPNHFTIETDPSGLEFSIKINEDAFDPAAEEGKQLLYYAIVRPSGLIESYYVLHVTERVPLRINLNEYSKGNILRVHYKGQTSEIEFK
;
A
#
# COMPACT_ATOMS: atom_id res chain seq x y z
N GLU A 1 -29.15 0.17 -8.25
CA GLU A 1 -29.10 -0.31 -6.87
C GLU A 1 -27.73 -0.97 -6.61
N PRO A 2 -27.12 -0.85 -5.42
CA PRO A 2 -25.76 -1.37 -5.15
C PRO A 2 -25.57 -2.86 -5.45
N PHE A 3 -26.63 -3.67 -5.32
CA PHE A 3 -26.56 -5.10 -5.63
C PHE A 3 -26.42 -5.35 -7.14
N SER A 4 -27.18 -4.64 -7.93
CA SER A 4 -27.08 -4.75 -9.39
C SER A 4 -25.72 -4.30 -9.91
N GLU A 5 -25.06 -3.35 -9.24
CA GLU A 5 -23.70 -2.93 -9.62
C GLU A 5 -22.66 -4.01 -9.38
N GLU A 6 -22.73 -4.75 -8.27
CA GLU A 6 -21.84 -5.89 -8.02
C GLU A 6 -22.04 -7.02 -9.04
N GLU A 7 -23.31 -7.31 -9.40
CA GLU A 7 -23.65 -8.29 -10.44
C GLU A 7 -23.14 -7.83 -11.82
N ASN A 8 -23.33 -6.56 -12.15
CA ASN A 8 -22.84 -5.96 -13.39
C ASN A 8 -21.31 -5.99 -13.46
N TRP A 9 -20.62 -5.79 -12.32
CA TRP A 9 -19.17 -5.91 -12.26
C TRP A 9 -18.72 -7.33 -12.60
N VAL A 10 -19.37 -8.34 -12.02
CA VAL A 10 -19.04 -9.75 -12.31
C VAL A 10 -19.30 -10.08 -13.77
N ALA A 11 -20.45 -9.65 -14.31
CA ALA A 11 -20.75 -9.84 -15.74
C ALA A 11 -19.74 -9.15 -16.66
N ALA A 12 -19.27 -7.94 -16.29
CA ALA A 12 -18.23 -7.23 -17.01
C ALA A 12 -16.88 -7.97 -16.94
N ALA A 13 -16.54 -8.54 -15.79
CA ALA A 13 -15.32 -9.34 -15.63
C ALA A 13 -15.37 -10.64 -16.48
N GLU A 14 -16.51 -11.32 -16.53
CA GLU A 14 -16.72 -12.47 -17.42
C GLU A 14 -16.61 -12.08 -18.89
N TRP A 15 -17.16 -10.94 -19.26
CA TRP A 15 -17.04 -10.40 -20.61
C TRP A 15 -15.57 -10.07 -20.96
N ALA A 16 -14.83 -9.48 -20.01
CA ALA A 16 -13.41 -9.17 -20.18
C ALA A 16 -12.57 -10.45 -20.36
N ASP A 17 -12.79 -11.48 -19.52
CA ASP A 17 -12.15 -12.81 -19.65
C ASP A 17 -12.41 -13.42 -21.04
N LYS A 18 -13.68 -13.44 -21.47
CA LYS A 18 -14.08 -13.96 -22.78
C LYS A 18 -13.40 -13.23 -23.94
N ASN A 19 -13.08 -11.96 -23.77
CA ASN A 19 -12.42 -11.12 -24.80
C ASN A 19 -10.89 -11.04 -24.62
N GLY A 20 -10.31 -11.80 -23.70
CA GLY A 20 -8.86 -11.95 -23.56
C GLY A 20 -8.18 -10.78 -22.83
N ALA A 21 -8.86 -10.13 -21.90
CA ALA A 21 -8.24 -9.10 -21.07
C ALA A 21 -7.24 -9.72 -20.09
N ASP A 22 -6.03 -9.18 -20.01
CA ASP A 22 -5.00 -9.57 -19.05
C ASP A 22 -5.17 -8.82 -17.71
N ILE A 23 -5.67 -7.57 -17.74
CA ILE A 23 -5.78 -6.69 -16.56
C ILE A 23 -7.19 -6.10 -16.50
N ILE A 24 -7.77 -6.10 -15.31
CA ILE A 24 -8.96 -5.33 -14.96
C ILE A 24 -8.54 -4.18 -14.04
N ASN A 25 -8.87 -2.94 -14.41
CA ASN A 25 -8.88 -1.82 -13.48
C ASN A 25 -10.30 -1.56 -12.99
N SER A 26 -10.47 -1.47 -11.69
CA SER A 26 -11.74 -1.12 -11.04
C SER A 26 -11.51 -0.03 -10.00
N SER A 27 -12.31 1.04 -10.09
CA SER A 27 -12.29 2.15 -9.12
C SER A 27 -13.56 2.18 -8.28
N LEU A 28 -14.16 1.01 -8.01
CA LEU A 28 -15.38 0.85 -7.23
C LEU A 28 -15.07 0.41 -5.80
N GLY A 29 -15.97 0.79 -4.88
CA GLY A 29 -15.86 0.40 -3.48
C GLY A 29 -17.25 0.30 -2.83
N TYR A 30 -17.49 -0.77 -2.08
CA TYR A 30 -18.74 -0.99 -1.34
C TYR A 30 -18.43 -1.12 0.14
N THR A 31 -19.13 -0.32 0.96
CA THR A 31 -18.87 -0.11 2.38
C THR A 31 -20.16 -0.13 3.20
N ASP A 32 -20.34 0.80 4.10
CA ASP A 32 -21.40 0.90 5.14
C ASP A 32 -22.86 0.87 4.63
N THR A 33 -23.10 1.26 3.40
CA THR A 33 -24.45 1.16 2.82
C THR A 33 -24.90 -0.29 2.60
N ARG A 34 -23.98 -1.24 2.67
CA ARG A 34 -24.20 -2.63 2.31
C ARG A 34 -23.52 -3.64 3.22
N TYR A 35 -22.40 -3.30 3.79
CA TYR A 35 -21.56 -4.19 4.56
C TYR A 35 -21.19 -3.57 5.91
N PHE A 36 -20.59 -4.40 6.76
CA PHE A 36 -19.95 -3.99 8.01
C PHE A 36 -18.43 -4.19 7.91
N PRO A 37 -17.63 -3.42 8.64
CA PRO A 37 -16.17 -3.55 8.62
C PRO A 37 -15.66 -4.98 8.85
N GLU A 38 -16.30 -5.75 9.73
CA GLU A 38 -15.97 -7.14 10.07
C GLU A 38 -16.17 -8.11 8.89
N GLN A 39 -16.88 -7.68 7.86
CA GLN A 39 -17.16 -8.46 6.65
C GLN A 39 -16.10 -8.25 5.56
N MET A 40 -15.21 -7.28 5.73
CA MET A 40 -14.13 -6.98 4.77
C MET A 40 -12.99 -8.00 4.88
N ASN A 41 -13.29 -9.25 4.53
CA ASN A 41 -12.40 -10.40 4.62
C ASN A 41 -12.14 -11.11 3.27
N GLY A 42 -12.52 -10.48 2.15
CA GLY A 42 -12.34 -10.99 0.79
C GLY A 42 -13.23 -12.17 0.41
N LYS A 43 -14.09 -12.64 1.33
CA LYS A 43 -14.93 -13.85 1.13
C LYS A 43 -16.42 -13.56 1.25
N LYS A 44 -16.79 -12.52 1.99
CA LYS A 44 -18.18 -12.22 2.30
C LYS A 44 -18.91 -11.52 1.16
N SER A 45 -18.35 -10.46 0.61
CA SER A 45 -19.00 -9.70 -0.45
C SER A 45 -19.07 -10.48 -1.76
N PHE A 46 -20.13 -10.23 -2.53
CA PHE A 46 -20.32 -10.90 -3.81
C PHE A 46 -19.23 -10.49 -4.81
N ILE A 47 -18.94 -9.19 -4.89
CA ILE A 47 -17.93 -8.66 -5.80
C ILE A 47 -16.51 -9.14 -5.45
N SER A 48 -16.14 -9.27 -4.17
CA SER A 48 -14.81 -9.79 -3.78
C SER A 48 -14.61 -11.25 -4.20
N ARG A 49 -15.69 -12.06 -4.10
CA ARG A 49 -15.67 -13.43 -4.63
C ARG A 49 -15.52 -13.46 -6.15
N GLY A 50 -16.23 -12.57 -6.86
CA GLY A 50 -16.11 -12.39 -8.30
C GLY A 50 -14.69 -11.98 -8.72
N ALA A 51 -14.10 -11.00 -8.02
CA ALA A 51 -12.75 -10.52 -8.27
C ALA A 51 -11.68 -11.61 -8.03
N ASN A 52 -11.82 -12.40 -6.96
CA ASN A 52 -10.96 -13.57 -6.73
C ASN A 52 -11.12 -14.63 -7.85
N MET A 53 -12.32 -14.78 -8.39
CA MET A 53 -12.57 -15.70 -9.51
C MET A 53 -11.91 -15.19 -10.80
N ALA A 54 -12.00 -13.89 -11.10
CA ALA A 54 -11.32 -13.25 -12.22
C ALA A 54 -9.80 -13.45 -12.14
N ALA A 55 -9.23 -13.29 -10.94
CA ALA A 55 -7.80 -13.56 -10.72
C ALA A 55 -7.44 -15.04 -10.94
N LYS A 56 -8.28 -15.99 -10.51
CA LYS A 56 -8.08 -17.43 -10.79
C LYS A 56 -8.09 -17.77 -12.27
N LYS A 57 -8.81 -16.98 -13.08
CA LYS A 57 -8.85 -17.11 -14.54
C LYS A 57 -7.58 -16.60 -15.23
N GLY A 58 -6.72 -15.90 -14.52
CA GLY A 58 -5.44 -15.39 -15.03
C GLY A 58 -5.38 -13.87 -15.20
N MET A 59 -6.45 -13.15 -14.88
CA MET A 59 -6.46 -11.68 -14.94
C MET A 59 -5.79 -11.07 -13.70
N LEU A 60 -5.05 -9.99 -13.87
CA LEU A 60 -4.61 -9.14 -12.77
C LEU A 60 -5.73 -8.14 -12.46
N VAL A 61 -6.34 -8.26 -11.29
CA VAL A 61 -7.39 -7.32 -10.85
C VAL A 61 -6.74 -6.23 -9.99
N VAL A 62 -6.79 -4.99 -10.46
CA VAL A 62 -6.32 -3.80 -9.77
C VAL A 62 -7.53 -3.00 -9.31
N ASN A 63 -7.61 -2.66 -8.03
CA ASN A 63 -8.74 -1.92 -7.47
C ASN A 63 -8.30 -0.82 -6.51
N ALA A 64 -9.03 0.29 -6.53
CA ALA A 64 -8.87 1.38 -5.57
C ALA A 64 -9.10 0.88 -4.13
N ALA A 65 -8.29 1.32 -3.17
CA ALA A 65 -8.41 0.93 -1.76
C ALA A 65 -9.71 1.43 -1.11
N GLY A 66 -10.25 2.55 -1.61
CA GLY A 66 -11.40 3.26 -1.08
C GLY A 66 -11.04 4.64 -0.56
N ASN A 67 -12.07 5.47 -0.34
CA ASN A 67 -11.90 6.88 0.07
C ASN A 67 -12.50 7.14 1.47
N GLU A 68 -12.42 6.14 2.34
CA GLU A 68 -13.06 6.17 3.66
C GLU A 68 -12.09 6.44 4.81
N GLY A 69 -10.82 6.76 4.51
CA GLY A 69 -9.78 6.88 5.52
C GLY A 69 -10.02 7.94 6.60
N ASP A 70 -10.73 9.01 6.29
CA ASP A 70 -11.14 10.06 7.23
C ASP A 70 -12.61 9.98 7.66
N SER A 71 -13.34 8.94 7.22
CA SER A 71 -14.71 8.63 7.64
C SER A 71 -14.74 7.68 8.86
N GLN A 72 -15.94 7.38 9.36
CA GLN A 72 -16.14 6.39 10.42
C GLN A 72 -15.79 4.96 9.97
N TRP A 73 -15.91 4.67 8.68
CA TRP A 73 -15.58 3.36 8.12
C TRP A 73 -14.08 3.06 8.15
N LYS A 74 -13.24 3.99 7.78
CA LYS A 74 -11.76 4.03 7.77
C LYS A 74 -11.06 2.99 6.91
N ILE A 75 -11.52 1.75 6.88
CA ILE A 75 -10.83 0.62 6.25
C ILE A 75 -11.17 0.47 4.77
N ILE A 76 -10.42 -0.39 4.09
CA ILE A 76 -10.70 -0.75 2.71
C ILE A 76 -12.11 -1.32 2.57
N GLY A 77 -12.75 -1.09 1.41
CA GLY A 77 -14.03 -1.67 1.03
C GLY A 77 -13.88 -2.89 0.12
N ALA A 78 -15.01 -3.50 -0.24
CA ALA A 78 -15.05 -4.52 -1.27
C ALA A 78 -15.02 -3.88 -2.68
N PRO A 79 -14.27 -4.43 -3.69
CA PRO A 79 -13.52 -5.68 -3.66
C PRO A 79 -12.05 -5.55 -3.28
N ALA A 80 -11.58 -4.38 -2.81
CA ALA A 80 -10.18 -4.17 -2.42
C ALA A 80 -9.73 -5.10 -1.28
N ASP A 81 -10.68 -5.58 -0.46
CA ASP A 81 -10.46 -6.55 0.61
C ASP A 81 -10.14 -7.96 0.10
N ALA A 82 -10.35 -8.24 -1.18
CA ALA A 82 -10.15 -9.57 -1.76
C ALA A 82 -8.66 -9.96 -1.80
N ASP A 83 -8.38 -11.26 -1.64
CA ASP A 83 -7.03 -11.83 -1.57
C ASP A 83 -6.20 -11.54 -2.82
N SER A 84 -6.78 -11.83 -3.97
CA SER A 84 -6.11 -11.81 -5.26
C SER A 84 -6.28 -10.47 -6.01
N VAL A 85 -6.78 -9.43 -5.34
CA VAL A 85 -6.94 -8.08 -5.87
C VAL A 85 -5.77 -7.20 -5.42
N LEU A 86 -5.07 -6.57 -6.34
CA LEU A 86 -4.07 -5.55 -6.05
C LEU A 86 -4.77 -4.27 -5.61
N SER A 87 -4.85 -4.06 -4.30
CA SER A 87 -5.47 -2.87 -3.72
C SER A 87 -4.49 -1.70 -3.71
N VAL A 88 -4.92 -0.55 -4.24
CA VAL A 88 -4.07 0.63 -4.45
C VAL A 88 -4.52 1.78 -3.56
N GLY A 89 -3.66 2.16 -2.61
CA GLY A 89 -3.81 3.35 -1.77
C GLY A 89 -3.47 4.64 -2.50
N GLY A 90 -3.90 5.78 -1.96
CA GLY A 90 -3.65 7.11 -2.50
C GLY A 90 -2.58 7.87 -1.72
N VAL A 91 -1.59 8.44 -2.41
CA VAL A 91 -0.59 9.34 -1.85
C VAL A 91 -0.62 10.70 -2.54
N GLU A 92 -0.08 11.74 -1.87
CA GLU A 92 0.03 13.09 -2.39
C GLU A 92 1.03 13.15 -3.56
N PRO A 93 0.77 13.93 -4.61
CA PRO A 93 1.70 14.06 -5.74
C PRO A 93 3.03 14.71 -5.41
N CYS A 94 3.06 15.61 -4.40
CA CYS A 94 4.28 16.32 -4.00
C CYS A 94 5.25 15.45 -3.20
N CYS A 95 4.73 14.45 -2.52
CA CYS A 95 5.43 13.72 -1.49
C CYS A 95 4.73 12.38 -1.25
N ASP A 96 5.42 11.42 -0.67
CA ASP A 96 4.89 10.06 -0.52
C ASP A 96 3.98 9.90 0.71
N TYR A 97 3.41 11.01 1.23
CA TYR A 97 2.42 10.97 2.31
C TYR A 97 1.09 10.41 1.82
N LYS A 98 0.50 9.55 2.63
CA LYS A 98 -0.86 9.09 2.39
C LYS A 98 -1.85 10.27 2.38
N ILE A 99 -2.70 10.34 1.36
CA ILE A 99 -3.83 11.28 1.35
C ILE A 99 -4.85 10.90 2.43
N SER A 100 -5.40 11.88 3.15
CA SER A 100 -6.27 11.68 4.31
C SER A 100 -7.42 10.70 4.06
N PHE A 101 -8.10 10.84 2.93
CA PHE A 101 -9.26 10.01 2.57
C PHE A 101 -8.91 8.57 2.18
N SER A 102 -7.67 8.26 1.75
CA SER A 102 -7.33 6.90 1.33
C SER A 102 -7.57 5.89 2.45
N SER A 103 -8.34 4.85 2.17
CA SER A 103 -8.71 3.82 3.16
C SER A 103 -7.48 3.05 3.67
N TYR A 104 -7.56 2.61 4.92
CA TYR A 104 -6.51 1.86 5.60
C TYR A 104 -6.75 0.35 5.59
N GLY A 105 -5.69 -0.42 5.68
CA GLY A 105 -5.75 -1.80 6.17
C GLY A 105 -5.76 -1.88 7.71
N PRO A 106 -5.69 -3.09 8.26
CA PRO A 106 -5.74 -4.35 7.55
C PRO A 106 -7.17 -4.74 7.15
N THR A 107 -7.33 -5.87 6.43
CA THR A 107 -8.64 -6.52 6.28
C THR A 107 -9.17 -7.00 7.63
N ALA A 108 -10.47 -7.33 7.69
CA ALA A 108 -11.08 -7.87 8.92
C ALA A 108 -10.40 -9.16 9.42
N ASP A 109 -9.92 -10.00 8.51
CA ASP A 109 -9.12 -11.21 8.80
C ASP A 109 -7.61 -10.95 8.88
N LYS A 110 -7.20 -9.68 9.03
CA LYS A 110 -5.84 -9.21 9.33
C LYS A 110 -4.80 -9.40 8.21
N ARG A 111 -5.24 -9.54 6.94
CA ARG A 111 -4.31 -9.52 5.80
C ARG A 111 -3.81 -8.11 5.53
N LEU A 112 -2.61 -8.02 4.96
CA LEU A 112 -1.97 -6.78 4.59
C LEU A 112 -2.70 -6.14 3.39
N LYS A 113 -3.23 -4.92 3.59
CA LYS A 113 -3.85 -4.04 2.60
C LYS A 113 -3.67 -2.56 3.02
N PRO A 114 -3.64 -1.60 2.08
CA PRO A 114 -3.52 -1.80 0.62
C PRO A 114 -2.22 -2.52 0.27
N ASN A 115 -2.08 -3.05 -0.95
CA ASN A 115 -0.83 -3.72 -1.36
C ASN A 115 0.25 -2.71 -1.72
N VAL A 116 -0.13 -1.72 -2.52
CA VAL A 116 0.76 -0.66 -3.04
C VAL A 116 0.04 0.68 -3.02
N ALA A 117 0.74 1.75 -3.35
CA ALA A 117 0.18 3.09 -3.47
C ALA A 117 0.53 3.74 -4.82
N ALA A 118 -0.28 4.70 -5.22
CA ALA A 118 0.01 5.60 -6.33
C ALA A 118 -0.62 6.97 -6.05
N GLN A 119 -0.36 7.97 -6.90
CA GLN A 119 -0.92 9.31 -6.73
C GLN A 119 -2.44 9.27 -6.73
N GLY A 120 -3.05 9.76 -5.64
CA GLY A 120 -4.51 9.84 -5.45
C GLY A 120 -5.12 11.17 -5.84
N ARG A 121 -4.34 12.07 -6.45
CA ARG A 121 -4.77 13.38 -6.95
C ARG A 121 -4.33 13.54 -8.39
N ALA A 122 -5.25 13.91 -9.28
CA ALA A 122 -4.99 14.03 -10.69
C ALA A 122 -5.62 15.29 -11.29
N LEU A 123 -4.96 15.86 -12.30
CA LEU A 123 -5.55 16.90 -13.14
C LEU A 123 -6.35 16.23 -14.24
N CYS A 124 -7.67 16.38 -14.21
CA CYS A 124 -8.58 15.76 -15.16
C CYS A 124 -9.26 16.77 -16.06
N ALA A 125 -9.55 16.36 -17.30
CA ALA A 125 -10.39 17.13 -18.20
C ALA A 125 -11.84 17.15 -17.69
N VAL A 126 -12.45 18.32 -17.72
CA VAL A 126 -13.86 18.55 -17.41
C VAL A 126 -14.51 19.30 -18.59
N ALA A 127 -15.84 19.43 -18.58
CA ALA A 127 -16.58 20.03 -19.70
C ALA A 127 -16.03 21.39 -20.17
N ASN A 128 -15.51 22.21 -19.25
CA ASN A 128 -15.00 23.56 -19.54
C ASN A 128 -13.55 23.76 -19.06
N GLY A 129 -12.64 22.86 -19.40
CA GLY A 129 -11.22 22.98 -19.04
C GLY A 129 -10.66 21.78 -18.28
N THR A 130 -9.88 22.05 -17.24
CA THR A 130 -9.29 21.02 -16.37
C THR A 130 -9.60 21.33 -14.92
N ASN A 131 -9.71 20.28 -14.09
CA ASN A 131 -9.89 20.42 -12.65
C ASN A 131 -9.02 19.38 -11.93
N THR A 132 -8.52 19.74 -10.75
CA THR A 132 -7.88 18.78 -9.85
C THR A 132 -8.96 17.99 -9.13
N VAL A 133 -8.84 16.66 -9.16
CA VAL A 133 -9.79 15.75 -8.55
C VAL A 133 -9.03 14.76 -7.66
N ASP A 134 -9.68 14.35 -6.58
CA ASP A 134 -9.13 13.47 -5.55
C ASP A 134 -9.84 12.12 -5.56
N GLY A 135 -9.11 11.06 -5.26
CA GLY A 135 -9.64 9.70 -5.10
C GLY A 135 -8.60 8.61 -5.34
N THR A 136 -8.68 7.53 -4.59
CA THR A 136 -7.96 6.29 -4.91
C THR A 136 -8.40 5.73 -6.28
N SER A 137 -9.54 6.22 -6.78
CA SER A 137 -10.03 5.97 -8.15
C SER A 137 -9.07 6.45 -9.24
N PHE A 138 -8.14 7.37 -8.95
CA PHE A 138 -7.08 7.83 -9.85
C PHE A 138 -5.77 7.07 -9.62
N ALA A 139 -5.50 6.64 -8.41
CA ALA A 139 -4.34 5.81 -8.08
C ALA A 139 -4.42 4.42 -8.76
N SER A 140 -5.60 3.81 -8.75
CA SER A 140 -5.81 2.48 -9.33
C SER A 140 -5.50 2.40 -10.82
N PRO A 141 -5.99 3.27 -11.72
CA PRO A 141 -5.66 3.22 -13.14
C PRO A 141 -4.19 3.55 -13.44
N LEU A 142 -3.54 4.39 -12.65
CA LEU A 142 -2.10 4.62 -12.78
C LEU A 142 -1.33 3.32 -12.51
N MET A 143 -1.70 2.59 -11.47
CA MET A 143 -1.11 1.29 -11.16
C MET A 143 -1.41 0.23 -12.21
N ALA A 144 -2.64 0.18 -12.74
CA ALA A 144 -3.01 -0.74 -13.80
C ALA A 144 -2.19 -0.46 -15.09
N GLY A 145 -1.99 0.81 -15.43
CA GLY A 145 -1.13 1.22 -16.55
C GLY A 145 0.33 0.85 -16.33
N PHE A 146 0.87 1.07 -15.13
CA PHE A 146 2.21 0.63 -14.76
C PHE A 146 2.36 -0.89 -14.87
N ALA A 147 1.39 -1.64 -14.32
CA ALA A 147 1.37 -3.10 -14.41
C ALA A 147 1.34 -3.59 -15.86
N ALA A 148 0.57 -2.94 -16.74
CA ALA A 148 0.53 -3.29 -18.16
C ALA A 148 1.89 -3.11 -18.83
N CYS A 149 2.58 -1.99 -18.57
CA CYS A 149 3.93 -1.74 -19.09
C CYS A 149 4.94 -2.79 -18.57
N MET A 150 4.90 -3.09 -17.26
CA MET A 150 5.80 -4.08 -16.67
C MET A 150 5.50 -5.49 -17.18
N TRP A 151 4.23 -5.84 -17.36
CA TRP A 151 3.84 -7.15 -17.90
C TRP A 151 4.19 -7.30 -19.38
N GLN A 152 4.06 -6.22 -20.15
CA GLN A 152 4.53 -6.20 -21.54
C GLN A 152 6.02 -6.54 -21.65
N ALA A 153 6.84 -6.00 -20.75
CA ALA A 153 8.28 -6.27 -20.68
C ALA A 153 8.61 -7.65 -20.08
N ASN A 154 7.66 -8.33 -19.40
CA ASN A 154 7.86 -9.57 -18.65
C ASN A 154 6.75 -10.59 -18.92
N ARG A 155 6.48 -10.89 -20.19
CA ARG A 155 5.35 -11.74 -20.63
C ARG A 155 5.36 -13.18 -20.11
N SER A 156 6.46 -13.65 -19.57
CA SER A 156 6.57 -14.99 -18.96
C SER A 156 5.89 -15.09 -17.58
N LEU A 157 5.62 -13.95 -16.93
CA LEU A 157 4.98 -13.95 -15.61
C LEU A 157 3.49 -14.26 -15.73
N LYS A 158 2.99 -15.05 -14.80
CA LYS A 158 1.56 -15.20 -14.56
C LYS A 158 1.04 -13.99 -13.76
N ASN A 159 -0.28 -13.82 -13.71
CA ASN A 159 -0.91 -12.69 -13.02
C ASN A 159 -0.49 -12.54 -11.55
N MET A 160 -0.45 -13.63 -10.76
CA MET A 160 -0.06 -13.54 -9.34
C MET A 160 1.46 -13.42 -9.14
N GLU A 161 2.26 -13.81 -10.12
CA GLU A 161 3.71 -13.52 -10.13
C GLU A 161 3.94 -12.04 -10.44
N MET A 162 3.14 -11.46 -11.36
CA MET A 162 3.12 -10.02 -11.64
C MET A 162 2.66 -9.24 -10.40
N PHE A 163 1.58 -9.67 -9.76
CA PHE A 163 1.10 -9.09 -8.50
C PHE A 163 2.22 -8.98 -7.47
N LYS A 164 2.90 -10.09 -7.20
CA LYS A 164 4.02 -10.13 -6.26
C LYS A 164 5.19 -9.24 -6.69
N ALA A 165 5.56 -9.25 -7.97
CA ALA A 165 6.63 -8.41 -8.49
C ALA A 165 6.30 -6.91 -8.36
N LEU A 166 5.03 -6.52 -8.47
CA LEU A 166 4.58 -5.16 -8.22
C LEU A 166 4.74 -4.77 -6.74
N GLU A 167 4.37 -5.64 -5.80
CA GLU A 167 4.62 -5.42 -4.37
C GLU A 167 6.12 -5.28 -4.07
N GLU A 168 6.93 -6.20 -4.60
CA GLU A 168 8.40 -6.21 -4.38
C GLU A 168 9.11 -5.01 -5.01
N SER A 169 8.53 -4.38 -6.03
CA SER A 169 9.06 -3.16 -6.64
C SER A 169 8.69 -1.87 -5.90
N GLY A 170 7.85 -1.94 -4.88
CA GLY A 170 7.47 -0.81 -4.04
C GLY A 170 8.69 -0.16 -3.36
N HIS A 171 8.70 1.18 -3.28
CA HIS A 171 9.85 1.91 -2.73
C HIS A 171 10.08 1.64 -1.23
N LEU A 172 9.05 1.17 -0.53
CA LEU A 172 9.13 0.79 0.88
C LEU A 172 9.52 -0.68 1.08
N TYR A 173 9.38 -1.55 0.05
CA TYR A 173 9.67 -2.98 0.21
C TYR A 173 11.09 -3.24 0.73
N PRO A 174 11.28 -4.14 1.73
CA PRO A 174 10.31 -5.03 2.36
C PRO A 174 9.54 -4.42 3.57
N TYR A 175 9.71 -3.13 3.88
CA TYR A 175 8.86 -2.44 4.85
C TYR A 175 7.40 -2.41 4.35
N TYR A 176 6.46 -2.44 5.29
CA TYR A 176 5.03 -2.39 5.02
C TYR A 176 4.28 -1.67 6.15
N ASP A 177 3.29 -0.87 5.81
CA ASP A 177 2.29 -0.37 6.75
C ASP A 177 0.87 -0.41 6.17
N TYR A 178 -0.15 -0.15 7.01
CA TYR A 178 -1.55 -0.20 6.59
C TYR A 178 -2.05 1.07 5.87
N ALA A 179 -1.21 2.06 5.69
CA ALA A 179 -1.52 3.30 4.97
C ALA A 179 -1.01 3.29 3.53
N HIS A 180 0.24 2.83 3.33
CA HIS A 180 0.96 2.91 2.07
C HIS A 180 1.11 1.54 1.37
N GLY A 181 0.88 0.42 2.10
CA GLY A 181 1.29 -0.89 1.62
C GLY A 181 2.82 -0.97 1.49
N TYR A 182 3.31 -1.55 0.41
CA TYR A 182 4.74 -1.54 0.04
C TYR A 182 5.17 -0.23 -0.65
N GLY A 183 4.31 0.80 -0.63
CA GLY A 183 4.57 2.10 -1.27
C GLY A 183 4.35 2.10 -2.78
N ILE A 184 5.00 3.05 -3.46
CA ILE A 184 4.86 3.24 -4.90
C ILE A 184 5.82 2.29 -5.63
N PRO A 185 5.33 1.42 -6.54
CA PRO A 185 6.17 0.59 -7.40
C PRO A 185 7.03 1.42 -8.36
N HIS A 186 8.30 1.02 -8.52
CA HIS A 186 9.27 1.64 -9.39
C HIS A 186 9.80 0.65 -10.44
N ALA A 187 9.93 1.10 -11.69
CA ALA A 187 10.36 0.25 -12.80
C ALA A 187 11.82 -0.25 -12.66
N ASP A 188 12.69 0.56 -12.09
CA ASP A 188 14.11 0.21 -11.82
C ASP A 188 14.28 -0.84 -10.72
N ARG A 189 13.30 -0.96 -9.82
CA ARG A 189 13.25 -2.00 -8.78
C ARG A 189 12.55 -3.29 -9.25
N PHE A 190 11.83 -3.22 -10.36
CA PHE A 190 11.07 -4.37 -10.83
C PHE A 190 12.01 -5.52 -11.23
N LYS A 191 11.97 -6.62 -10.46
CA LYS A 191 12.85 -7.79 -10.57
C LYS A 191 14.36 -7.51 -10.38
N ASN A 192 14.73 -6.33 -9.94
CA ASN A 192 16.13 -6.00 -9.65
C ASN A 192 16.39 -6.07 -8.15
N THR A 193 17.46 -6.75 -7.77
CA THR A 193 17.95 -6.68 -6.39
C THR A 193 18.65 -5.33 -6.21
N VAL A 194 18.01 -4.43 -5.47
CA VAL A 194 18.63 -3.16 -5.10
C VAL A 194 19.63 -3.44 -3.98
N SER A 195 20.86 -2.99 -4.14
CA SER A 195 21.86 -3.01 -3.06
C SER A 195 21.31 -2.21 -1.88
N MET A 196 21.27 -2.83 -0.70
CA MET A 196 20.82 -2.14 0.52
C MET A 196 21.92 -1.17 1.00
N PRO A 197 21.72 0.14 0.89
CA PRO A 197 22.66 1.11 1.41
C PRO A 197 22.60 1.13 2.93
N ASN A 198 23.66 1.64 3.57
CA ASN A 198 23.68 1.83 5.02
C ASN A 198 23.41 3.30 5.35
N HIS A 199 22.12 3.67 5.45
CA HIS A 199 21.68 5.05 5.64
C HIS A 199 21.39 5.41 7.10
N PHE A 200 21.18 4.40 7.96
CA PHE A 200 20.93 4.59 9.39
C PHE A 200 21.38 3.40 10.20
N THR A 201 21.53 3.60 11.51
CA THR A 201 21.80 2.54 12.49
C THR A 201 20.73 2.55 13.58
N ILE A 202 20.43 1.37 14.15
CA ILE A 202 19.59 1.22 15.33
C ILE A 202 20.50 0.72 16.46
N GLU A 203 20.58 1.48 17.55
CA GLU A 203 21.37 1.14 18.73
C GLU A 203 20.45 0.96 19.93
N THR A 204 20.75 -0.01 20.78
CA THR A 204 20.11 -0.13 22.08
C THR A 204 20.91 0.72 23.08
N ASP A 205 20.24 1.52 23.89
CA ASP A 205 20.91 2.29 24.92
C ASP A 205 21.52 1.36 25.99
N PRO A 206 22.52 1.84 26.79
CA PRO A 206 23.17 1.01 27.79
C PRO A 206 22.25 0.48 28.90
N SER A 207 21.12 1.14 29.15
CA SER A 207 20.10 0.67 30.11
C SER A 207 19.21 -0.43 29.54
N GLY A 208 19.21 -0.62 28.22
CA GLY A 208 18.30 -1.56 27.53
C GLY A 208 16.84 -1.10 27.49
N LEU A 209 16.58 0.19 27.76
CA LEU A 209 15.23 0.74 27.85
C LEU A 209 14.79 1.54 26.63
N GLU A 210 15.71 1.87 25.73
CA GLU A 210 15.42 2.64 24.50
C GLU A 210 16.16 2.09 23.29
N PHE A 211 15.50 2.16 22.14
CA PHE A 211 16.17 2.12 20.84
C PHE A 211 16.42 3.53 20.34
N SER A 212 17.61 3.75 19.77
CA SER A 212 18.04 5.02 19.18
C SER A 212 18.29 4.80 17.69
N ILE A 213 17.48 5.43 16.83
CA ILE A 213 17.65 5.41 15.37
C ILE A 213 18.48 6.64 14.98
N LYS A 214 19.66 6.41 14.38
CA LYS A 214 20.60 7.46 13.96
C LYS A 214 20.75 7.47 12.45
N ILE A 215 20.43 8.59 11.81
CA ILE A 215 20.64 8.79 10.38
C ILE A 215 22.13 9.12 10.12
N ASN A 216 22.73 8.42 9.15
CA ASN A 216 24.11 8.66 8.74
C ASN A 216 24.24 10.00 8.03
N GLU A 217 25.43 10.61 8.10
CA GLU A 217 25.68 11.97 7.58
C GLU A 217 25.49 12.05 6.05
N ASP A 218 26.00 11.07 5.34
CA ASP A 218 25.91 10.93 3.88
C ASP A 218 24.48 10.65 3.38
N ALA A 219 23.61 10.20 4.26
CA ALA A 219 22.20 9.93 3.97
C ALA A 219 21.27 11.11 4.29
N PHE A 220 21.74 12.15 4.97
CA PHE A 220 20.94 13.31 5.34
C PHE A 220 21.17 14.49 4.39
N ASP A 221 20.12 15.06 3.85
CA ASP A 221 20.13 16.27 3.06
C ASP A 221 19.39 17.40 3.80
N PRO A 222 20.12 18.41 4.33
CA PRO A 222 19.49 19.52 5.06
C PRO A 222 18.67 20.45 4.15
N ALA A 223 18.79 20.34 2.83
CA ALA A 223 18.02 21.11 1.85
C ALA A 223 16.86 20.32 1.25
N ALA A 224 16.60 19.09 1.71
CA ALA A 224 15.51 18.28 1.20
C ALA A 224 14.14 18.96 1.40
N GLU A 225 13.36 19.02 0.34
CA GLU A 225 11.98 19.50 0.39
C GLU A 225 11.12 18.64 1.33
N GLU A 226 10.06 19.23 1.88
CA GLU A 226 9.11 18.51 2.70
C GLU A 226 8.56 17.27 1.97
N GLY A 227 8.50 16.14 2.69
CA GLY A 227 8.01 14.87 2.13
C GLY A 227 8.99 14.10 1.24
N LYS A 228 10.24 14.61 1.04
CA LYS A 228 11.29 13.92 0.26
C LYS A 228 12.26 13.10 1.10
N GLN A 229 12.25 13.28 2.40
CA GLN A 229 13.15 12.62 3.35
C GLN A 229 12.35 12.01 4.50
N LEU A 230 11.62 10.94 4.18
CA LEU A 230 10.71 10.28 5.10
C LEU A 230 11.37 9.06 5.75
N LEU A 231 11.28 9.00 7.07
CA LEU A 231 11.60 7.83 7.88
C LEU A 231 10.29 7.16 8.27
N TYR A 232 10.17 5.89 7.96
CA TYR A 232 9.04 5.06 8.31
C TYR A 232 9.45 4.10 9.41
N TYR A 233 8.63 3.93 10.45
CA TYR A 233 8.85 2.85 11.39
C TYR A 233 7.53 2.26 11.86
N ALA A 234 7.57 0.97 12.19
CA ALA A 234 6.42 0.22 12.68
C ALA A 234 6.82 -0.66 13.85
N ILE A 235 5.90 -0.80 14.78
CA ILE A 235 5.97 -1.80 15.85
C ILE A 235 5.13 -2.99 15.40
N VAL A 236 5.77 -4.12 15.25
CA VAL A 236 5.17 -5.35 14.73
C VAL A 236 5.13 -6.40 15.82
N ARG A 237 3.97 -6.98 16.08
CA ARG A 237 3.79 -8.08 17.05
C ARG A 237 4.44 -9.37 16.56
N PRO A 238 4.76 -10.32 17.44
CA PRO A 238 5.27 -11.64 17.04
C PRO A 238 4.36 -12.39 16.05
N SER A 239 3.06 -12.05 16.03
CA SER A 239 2.09 -12.57 15.07
C SER A 239 2.24 -12.02 13.63
N GLY A 240 3.12 -11.03 13.43
CA GLY A 240 3.27 -10.29 12.17
C GLY A 240 2.28 -9.13 12.00
N LEU A 241 1.36 -8.91 12.95
CA LEU A 241 0.44 -7.77 12.93
C LEU A 241 1.16 -6.48 13.32
N ILE A 242 0.93 -5.42 12.57
CA ILE A 242 1.40 -4.08 12.91
C ILE A 242 0.54 -3.54 14.05
N GLU A 243 1.19 -3.17 15.15
CA GLU A 243 0.54 -2.56 16.31
C GLU A 243 0.41 -1.04 16.14
N SER A 244 1.49 -0.41 15.70
CA SER A 244 1.54 1.01 15.37
C SER A 244 2.55 1.27 14.27
N TYR A 245 2.37 2.35 13.51
CA TYR A 245 3.32 2.78 12.48
C TYR A 245 3.31 4.30 12.39
N TYR A 246 4.45 4.85 11.99
CA TYR A 246 4.70 6.28 11.95
C TYR A 246 5.51 6.65 10.72
N VAL A 247 5.24 7.83 10.19
CA VAL A 247 5.99 8.46 9.09
C VAL A 247 6.47 9.81 9.57
N LEU A 248 7.77 10.03 9.55
CA LEU A 248 8.39 11.26 10.04
C LEU A 248 9.18 11.92 8.92
N HIS A 249 9.02 13.22 8.76
CA HIS A 249 9.95 14.02 7.94
C HIS A 249 11.23 14.27 8.75
N VAL A 250 12.35 13.84 8.20
CA VAL A 250 13.66 14.01 8.84
C VAL A 250 14.17 15.41 8.51
N THR A 251 14.04 16.33 9.45
CA THR A 251 14.48 17.73 9.31
C THR A 251 15.87 17.98 9.92
N GLU A 252 16.33 17.08 10.77
CA GLU A 252 17.61 17.16 11.48
C GLU A 252 18.13 15.77 11.86
N ARG A 253 19.42 15.66 12.15
CA ARG A 253 20.07 14.38 12.50
C ARG A 253 19.98 14.03 13.99
N VAL A 254 19.01 14.57 14.70
CA VAL A 254 18.77 14.18 16.09
C VAL A 254 18.27 12.72 16.13
N PRO A 255 18.88 11.85 16.97
CA PRO A 255 18.45 10.48 17.09
C PRO A 255 16.99 10.37 17.52
N LEU A 256 16.18 9.60 16.77
CA LEU A 256 14.85 9.24 17.18
C LEU A 256 14.95 8.15 18.27
N ARG A 257 14.36 8.42 19.43
CA ARG A 257 14.34 7.47 20.56
C ARG A 257 12.99 6.82 20.70
N ILE A 258 12.97 5.52 20.90
CA ILE A 258 11.77 4.72 21.09
C ILE A 258 11.88 4.03 22.45
N ASN A 259 10.94 4.34 23.34
CA ASN A 259 10.89 3.79 24.69
C ASN A 259 10.34 2.36 24.67
N LEU A 260 11.15 1.40 25.11
CA LEU A 260 10.82 -0.02 25.10
C LEU A 260 9.75 -0.40 26.13
N ASN A 261 9.59 0.39 27.21
CA ASN A 261 8.58 0.12 28.23
C ASN A 261 7.13 0.31 27.73
N GLU A 262 6.96 0.96 26.57
CA GLU A 262 5.64 1.18 25.98
C GLU A 262 5.13 -0.03 25.20
N TYR A 263 6.00 -1.03 24.96
CA TYR A 263 5.71 -2.15 24.09
C TYR A 263 6.02 -3.50 24.72
N SER A 264 5.40 -4.56 24.23
CA SER A 264 5.59 -5.92 24.75
C SER A 264 6.89 -6.53 24.24
N LYS A 265 7.51 -7.37 25.10
CA LYS A 265 8.65 -8.21 24.69
C LYS A 265 8.26 -9.10 23.51
N GLY A 266 9.22 -9.32 22.62
CA GLY A 266 9.02 -10.06 21.39
C GLY A 266 8.39 -9.25 20.24
N ASN A 267 7.96 -8.00 20.50
CA ASN A 267 7.63 -7.09 19.39
C ASN A 267 8.89 -6.78 18.60
N ILE A 268 8.73 -6.38 17.35
CA ILE A 268 9.80 -6.03 16.43
C ILE A 268 9.64 -4.56 16.06
N LEU A 269 10.68 -3.76 16.25
CA LEU A 269 10.81 -2.46 15.61
C LEU A 269 11.33 -2.67 14.19
N ARG A 270 10.53 -2.27 13.20
CA ARG A 270 10.91 -2.26 11.79
C ARG A 270 11.05 -0.81 11.34
N VAL A 271 12.21 -0.46 10.79
CA VAL A 271 12.53 0.91 10.34
C VAL A 271 12.88 0.89 8.87
N HIS A 272 12.38 1.87 8.13
CA HIS A 272 12.73 2.07 6.72
C HIS A 272 13.12 3.53 6.47
N TYR A 273 14.22 3.75 5.75
CA TYR A 273 14.69 5.06 5.32
C TYR A 273 15.50 4.95 4.03
N LYS A 274 15.11 5.70 3.00
CA LYS A 274 15.83 5.78 1.70
C LYS A 274 16.20 4.39 1.12
N GLY A 275 15.28 3.42 1.19
CA GLY A 275 15.45 2.08 0.63
C GLY A 275 16.13 1.07 1.55
N GLN A 276 16.69 1.48 2.69
CA GLN A 276 17.16 0.55 3.72
C GLN A 276 16.02 0.19 4.66
N THR A 277 15.82 -1.11 4.91
CA THR A 277 14.96 -1.62 5.99
C THR A 277 15.80 -2.38 7.00
N SER A 278 15.57 -2.14 8.29
CA SER A 278 16.21 -2.87 9.38
C SER A 278 15.20 -3.22 10.46
N GLU A 279 15.42 -4.35 11.12
CA GLU A 279 14.55 -4.85 12.18
C GLU A 279 15.35 -5.14 13.44
N ILE A 280 14.75 -4.89 14.60
CA ILE A 280 15.30 -5.27 15.91
C ILE A 280 14.16 -5.73 16.83
N GLU A 281 14.39 -6.81 17.57
CA GLU A 281 13.41 -7.39 18.50
C GLU A 281 13.54 -6.75 19.89
N PHE A 282 12.41 -6.48 20.53
CA PHE A 282 12.30 -6.04 21.93
C PHE A 282 12.59 -7.22 22.87
N LYS A 283 13.69 -7.16 23.61
CA LYS A 283 14.17 -8.22 24.49
C LYS A 283 13.59 -8.18 25.90
#